data_da843b6e9e0afd0c6de26f5737e12ad7
#
_entry.id   da843b6e9e0afd0c6de26f5737e12ad7
#
_cell.length_a   1.000
_cell.length_b   1.000
_cell.length_c   1.000
_cell.angle_alpha   90.00
_cell.angle_beta   90.00
_cell.angle_gamma   90.00
#
_symmetry.space_group_name_H-M   'P 1'
#
loop_
_entity.id
_entity.type
_entity.pdbx_description
1 polymer ?
#
loop_
_entity_poly.entity_id
_entity_poly.type
_entity_poly.pdbx_seq_one_letter_code
_entity_poly.pdbx_strand_id
1 'polypeptide(L)'
;RNADFVFNLAGVNRPENPEDFMKGNFGFANTLLDRLKTYNNKAAIMLSSSIQATLAGRFGDSEYGRSKKAGEELFFDYARETGAKVAVYRFPNLMGHSRPNYNSAVSTFCWAVANDEPFTVNDRSTELELLYIDDLVEGMFDLLEGKEVHCEFEGVETVLTETGRYCCVPVTHKVTLGEIVDLLEEFKQQPTTLMMPKMPEG
;
A
#
# COMPACT_ATOMS: atom_id res chain seq x y z
N ARG A 1 -21.42 2.19 -13.83
CA ARG A 1 -22.28 3.29 -14.31
C ARG A 1 -22.96 4.04 -13.18
N ASN A 2 -23.48 3.34 -12.20
CA ASN A 2 -24.24 3.91 -11.07
C ASN A 2 -23.55 3.58 -9.73
N ALA A 3 -22.24 3.74 -9.65
CA ALA A 3 -21.52 3.55 -8.40
C ALA A 3 -21.65 4.81 -7.54
N ASP A 4 -21.82 4.65 -6.23
CA ASP A 4 -21.80 5.73 -5.24
C ASP A 4 -20.39 5.96 -4.69
N PHE A 5 -19.56 4.92 -4.72
CA PHE A 5 -18.16 4.93 -4.31
C PHE A 5 -17.33 3.95 -5.16
N VAL A 6 -16.06 4.25 -5.39
CA VAL A 6 -15.13 3.40 -6.14
C VAL A 6 -13.85 3.18 -5.34
N PHE A 7 -13.56 1.93 -5.00
CA PHE A 7 -12.25 1.53 -4.49
C PHE A 7 -11.39 1.03 -5.64
N ASN A 8 -10.42 1.84 -6.06
CA ASN A 8 -9.45 1.41 -7.06
C ASN A 8 -8.25 0.72 -6.37
N LEU A 9 -8.37 -0.60 -6.20
CA LEU A 9 -7.33 -1.47 -5.66
C LEU A 9 -6.52 -2.18 -6.75
N ALA A 10 -6.89 -1.96 -8.02
CA ALA A 10 -6.22 -2.58 -9.14
C ALA A 10 -4.79 -2.05 -9.30
N GLY A 11 -3.87 -2.96 -9.62
CA GLY A 11 -2.49 -2.58 -9.87
C GLY A 11 -1.64 -3.78 -10.28
N VAL A 12 -0.59 -3.49 -11.04
CA VAL A 12 0.45 -4.44 -11.42
C VAL A 12 1.65 -4.26 -10.51
N ASN A 13 2.08 -5.34 -9.84
CA ASN A 13 3.15 -5.28 -8.84
C ASN A 13 4.44 -5.99 -9.27
N ARG A 14 4.35 -7.02 -10.12
CA ARG A 14 5.49 -7.80 -10.63
C ARG A 14 5.23 -8.24 -12.08
N PRO A 15 5.27 -7.32 -13.04
CA PRO A 15 5.16 -7.67 -14.45
C PRO A 15 6.46 -8.31 -14.95
N GLU A 16 6.36 -9.07 -16.01
CA GLU A 16 7.53 -9.59 -16.73
C GLU A 16 8.30 -8.45 -17.42
N ASN A 17 7.58 -7.45 -17.95
CA ASN A 17 8.16 -6.30 -18.61
C ASN A 17 7.91 -5.02 -17.77
N PRO A 18 8.94 -4.18 -17.51
CA PRO A 18 8.78 -2.93 -16.76
C PRO A 18 7.73 -1.98 -17.35
N GLU A 19 7.53 -1.98 -18.67
CA GLU A 19 6.50 -1.16 -19.33
C GLU A 19 5.08 -1.50 -18.90
N ASP A 20 4.84 -2.71 -18.43
CA ASP A 20 3.52 -3.14 -17.98
C ASP A 20 3.11 -2.50 -16.64
N PHE A 21 4.07 -1.95 -15.88
CA PHE A 21 3.74 -1.08 -14.74
C PHE A 21 2.92 0.12 -15.19
N MET A 22 3.37 0.82 -16.23
CA MET A 22 2.65 2.00 -16.73
C MET A 22 1.30 1.60 -17.34
N LYS A 23 1.24 0.55 -18.14
CA LYS A 23 -0.03 0.08 -18.72
C LYS A 23 -1.04 -0.34 -17.66
N GLY A 24 -0.61 -1.12 -16.67
CA GLY A 24 -1.46 -1.68 -15.63
C GLY A 24 -1.88 -0.66 -14.57
N ASN A 25 -0.99 0.22 -14.15
CA ASN A 25 -1.29 1.20 -13.10
C ASN A 25 -1.88 2.49 -13.68
N PHE A 26 -1.15 3.19 -14.55
CA PHE A 26 -1.60 4.43 -15.15
C PHE A 26 -2.69 4.22 -16.22
N GLY A 27 -2.49 3.28 -17.16
CA GLY A 27 -3.43 3.06 -18.26
C GLY A 27 -4.81 2.59 -17.78
N PHE A 28 -4.86 1.71 -16.77
CA PHE A 28 -6.12 1.29 -16.17
C PHE A 28 -6.80 2.45 -15.43
N ALA A 29 -6.04 3.25 -14.64
CA ALA A 29 -6.54 4.42 -13.95
C ALA A 29 -7.17 5.41 -14.95
N ASN A 30 -6.47 5.74 -16.04
CA ASN A 30 -6.99 6.62 -17.09
C ASN A 30 -8.31 6.09 -17.67
N THR A 31 -8.37 4.80 -18.00
CA THR A 31 -9.60 4.18 -18.54
C THR A 31 -10.77 4.27 -17.55
N LEU A 32 -10.53 4.03 -16.26
CA LEU A 32 -11.54 4.14 -15.21
C LEU A 32 -12.10 5.56 -15.13
N LEU A 33 -11.23 6.55 -15.04
CA LEU A 33 -11.60 7.96 -14.91
C LEU A 33 -12.34 8.49 -16.16
N ASP A 34 -11.92 8.10 -17.37
CA ASP A 34 -12.61 8.43 -18.62
C ASP A 34 -14.03 7.83 -18.65
N ARG A 35 -14.21 6.62 -18.13
CA ARG A 35 -15.55 6.02 -18.04
C ARG A 35 -16.44 6.77 -17.06
N LEU A 36 -15.93 7.18 -15.91
CA LEU A 36 -16.68 7.99 -14.96
C LEU A 36 -17.09 9.32 -15.55
N LYS A 37 -16.18 10.01 -16.26
CA LYS A 37 -16.48 11.24 -17.00
C LYS A 37 -17.56 11.01 -18.06
N THR A 38 -17.44 9.95 -18.86
CA THR A 38 -18.40 9.59 -19.92
C THR A 38 -19.82 9.43 -19.39
N TYR A 39 -19.97 8.87 -18.19
CA TYR A 39 -21.27 8.67 -17.56
C TYR A 39 -21.67 9.80 -16.62
N ASN A 40 -20.88 10.88 -16.55
CA ASN A 40 -21.04 11.98 -15.61
C ASN A 40 -21.23 11.49 -14.16
N ASN A 41 -20.53 10.42 -13.81
CA ASN A 41 -20.57 9.87 -12.46
C ASN A 41 -19.43 10.51 -11.62
N LYS A 42 -19.81 11.20 -10.55
CA LYS A 42 -18.91 11.87 -9.60
C LYS A 42 -18.78 11.10 -8.29
N ALA A 43 -18.90 9.77 -8.34
CA ALA A 43 -18.68 8.92 -7.18
C ALA A 43 -17.33 9.26 -6.50
N ALA A 44 -17.31 9.24 -5.19
CA ALA A 44 -16.05 9.37 -4.46
C ALA A 44 -15.13 8.19 -4.79
N ILE A 45 -13.84 8.46 -4.90
CA ILE A 45 -12.87 7.44 -5.33
C ILE A 45 -11.72 7.35 -4.34
N MET A 46 -11.37 6.13 -3.94
CA MET A 46 -10.13 5.79 -3.27
C MET A 46 -9.13 5.22 -4.29
N LEU A 47 -7.91 5.74 -4.30
CA LEU A 47 -6.77 5.15 -5.02
C LEU A 47 -5.83 4.46 -4.04
N SER A 48 -5.66 3.15 -4.20
CA SER A 48 -4.57 2.40 -3.56
C SER A 48 -3.25 2.69 -4.27
N SER A 49 -2.48 3.62 -3.70
CA SER A 49 -1.12 3.91 -4.12
C SER A 49 -0.09 3.23 -3.21
N SER A 50 1.14 3.66 -3.22
CA SER A 50 2.24 3.09 -2.45
C SER A 50 3.18 4.16 -1.95
N ILE A 51 3.79 3.93 -0.80
CA ILE A 51 4.89 4.77 -0.31
C ILE A 51 6.04 4.89 -1.32
N GLN A 52 6.20 3.93 -2.22
CA GLN A 52 7.19 4.01 -3.30
C GLN A 52 6.91 5.15 -4.29
N ALA A 53 5.67 5.66 -4.35
CA ALA A 53 5.33 6.82 -5.17
C ALA A 53 5.96 8.13 -4.66
N THR A 54 6.53 8.16 -3.45
CA THR A 54 7.33 9.30 -2.98
C THR A 54 8.60 9.49 -3.79
N LEU A 55 9.13 8.42 -4.40
CA LEU A 55 10.41 8.39 -5.12
C LEU A 55 11.57 8.92 -4.27
N ALA A 56 11.47 8.79 -2.95
CA ALA A 56 12.46 9.24 -1.99
C ALA A 56 13.31 8.09 -1.45
N GLY A 57 14.57 8.38 -1.06
CA GLY A 57 15.47 7.42 -0.48
C GLY A 57 15.65 6.18 -1.36
N ARG A 58 15.43 4.99 -0.81
CA ARG A 58 15.56 3.71 -1.51
C ARG A 58 14.58 3.51 -2.68
N PHE A 59 13.59 4.37 -2.82
CA PHE A 59 12.57 4.29 -3.87
C PHE A 59 12.84 5.20 -5.07
N GLY A 60 13.98 5.94 -5.08
CA GLY A 60 14.32 6.92 -6.11
C GLY A 60 14.23 6.39 -7.55
N ASP A 61 14.65 5.14 -7.76
CA ASP A 61 14.67 4.48 -9.07
C ASP A 61 13.53 3.48 -9.28
N SER A 62 12.49 3.52 -8.46
CA SER A 62 11.36 2.59 -8.55
C SER A 62 10.47 2.85 -9.76
N GLU A 63 10.54 1.98 -10.78
CA GLU A 63 9.60 2.00 -11.91
C GLU A 63 8.14 1.83 -11.45
N TYR A 64 7.93 0.94 -10.47
CA TYR A 64 6.64 0.79 -9.83
C TYR A 64 6.19 2.09 -9.15
N GLY A 65 7.08 2.73 -8.39
CA GLY A 65 6.81 4.02 -7.75
C GLY A 65 6.45 5.10 -8.76
N ARG A 66 7.19 5.21 -9.89
CA ARG A 66 6.87 6.15 -10.98
C ARG A 66 5.48 5.92 -11.57
N SER A 67 5.12 4.65 -11.80
CA SER A 67 3.80 4.32 -12.34
C SER A 67 2.66 4.66 -11.38
N LYS A 68 2.86 4.43 -10.07
CA LYS A 68 1.90 4.82 -9.03
C LYS A 68 1.76 6.33 -8.94
N LYS A 69 2.88 7.07 -8.93
CA LYS A 69 2.86 8.54 -8.90
C LYS A 69 2.12 9.13 -10.10
N ALA A 70 2.38 8.63 -11.30
CA ALA A 70 1.64 9.07 -12.49
C ALA A 70 0.14 8.80 -12.38
N GLY A 71 -0.25 7.67 -11.76
CA GLY A 71 -1.65 7.39 -11.43
C GLY A 71 -2.24 8.41 -10.45
N GLU A 72 -1.51 8.78 -9.39
CA GLU A 72 -1.95 9.79 -8.42
C GLU A 72 -2.25 11.14 -9.10
N GLU A 73 -1.35 11.57 -9.98
CA GLU A 73 -1.51 12.83 -10.74
C GLU A 73 -2.81 12.83 -11.55
N LEU A 74 -3.13 11.72 -12.25
CA LEU A 74 -4.39 11.56 -12.96
C LEU A 74 -5.62 11.71 -12.05
N PHE A 75 -5.56 11.12 -10.86
CA PHE A 75 -6.66 11.18 -9.91
C PHE A 75 -6.86 12.60 -9.34
N PHE A 76 -5.78 13.33 -9.08
CA PHE A 76 -5.86 14.74 -8.68
C PHE A 76 -6.35 15.64 -9.80
N ASP A 77 -5.94 15.39 -11.06
CA ASP A 77 -6.47 16.10 -12.23
C ASP A 77 -7.97 15.85 -12.37
N TYR A 78 -8.40 14.60 -12.24
CA TYR A 78 -9.82 14.24 -12.26
C TYR A 78 -10.62 14.97 -11.17
N ALA A 79 -10.08 15.05 -9.94
CA ALA A 79 -10.71 15.79 -8.85
C ALA A 79 -10.88 17.28 -9.20
N ARG A 80 -9.84 17.90 -9.77
CA ARG A 80 -9.89 19.32 -10.21
C ARG A 80 -10.92 19.55 -11.31
N GLU A 81 -10.96 18.68 -12.30
CA GLU A 81 -11.85 18.82 -13.45
C GLU A 81 -13.33 18.62 -13.10
N THR A 82 -13.60 17.66 -12.22
CA THR A 82 -14.97 17.19 -11.98
C THR A 82 -15.56 17.63 -10.64
N GLY A 83 -14.71 18.00 -9.68
CA GLY A 83 -15.10 18.24 -8.28
C GLY A 83 -15.45 16.97 -7.52
N ALA A 84 -15.13 15.78 -8.05
CA ALA A 84 -15.33 14.52 -7.34
C ALA A 84 -14.35 14.38 -6.15
N LYS A 85 -14.80 13.77 -5.05
CA LYS A 85 -13.93 13.47 -3.91
C LYS A 85 -12.95 12.36 -4.31
N VAL A 86 -11.65 12.62 -4.09
CA VAL A 86 -10.56 11.67 -4.35
C VAL A 86 -9.69 11.53 -3.11
N ALA A 87 -9.53 10.29 -2.64
CA ALA A 87 -8.67 9.94 -1.53
C ALA A 87 -7.52 9.05 -2.04
N VAL A 88 -6.29 9.51 -1.93
CA VAL A 88 -5.09 8.78 -2.37
C VAL A 88 -4.36 8.25 -1.15
N TYR A 89 -4.24 6.92 -1.05
CA TYR A 89 -3.54 6.25 0.04
C TYR A 89 -2.20 5.70 -0.45
N ARG A 90 -1.09 6.23 0.07
CA ARG A 90 0.25 5.68 -0.13
C ARG A 90 0.54 4.64 0.94
N PHE A 91 0.04 3.42 0.73
CA PHE A 91 0.22 2.36 1.71
C PHE A 91 1.69 1.96 1.87
N PRO A 92 2.14 1.71 3.13
CA PRO A 92 3.41 1.09 3.42
C PRO A 92 3.37 -0.41 3.10
N ASN A 93 4.23 -1.22 3.73
CA ASN A 93 4.18 -2.66 3.54
C ASN A 93 2.95 -3.25 4.23
N LEU A 94 2.08 -3.87 3.45
CA LEU A 94 0.89 -4.51 3.98
C LEU A 94 1.25 -5.86 4.60
N MET A 95 0.73 -6.11 5.80
CA MET A 95 0.86 -7.36 6.53
C MET A 95 -0.51 -8.04 6.67
N GLY A 96 -0.55 -9.34 6.39
CA GLY A 96 -1.75 -10.16 6.47
C GLY A 96 -1.55 -11.44 5.68
N HIS A 97 -2.62 -12.19 5.47
CA HIS A 97 -2.55 -13.41 4.67
C HIS A 97 -2.15 -13.07 3.23
N SER A 98 -1.00 -13.55 2.80
CA SER A 98 -0.49 -13.29 1.45
C SER A 98 0.31 -14.47 0.90
N ARG A 99 0.56 -14.44 -0.41
CA ARG A 99 1.31 -15.49 -1.10
C ARG A 99 2.81 -15.37 -0.77
N PRO A 100 3.46 -16.44 -0.25
CA PRO A 100 4.92 -16.45 -0.06
C PRO A 100 5.65 -16.33 -1.40
N ASN A 101 6.88 -15.81 -1.36
CA ASN A 101 7.74 -15.62 -2.54
C ASN A 101 7.11 -14.75 -3.65
N TYR A 102 6.17 -13.86 -3.28
CA TYR A 102 5.54 -12.96 -4.24
C TYR A 102 5.81 -11.48 -3.87
N ASN A 103 5.02 -10.86 -3.00
CA ASN A 103 5.14 -9.42 -2.72
C ASN A 103 5.40 -9.07 -1.25
N SER A 104 5.44 -10.05 -0.35
CA SER A 104 5.62 -9.81 1.08
C SER A 104 6.86 -10.56 1.58
N ALA A 105 7.82 -9.82 2.11
CA ALA A 105 8.97 -10.39 2.80
C ALA A 105 8.50 -11.17 4.04
N VAL A 106 7.57 -10.60 4.82
CA VAL A 106 7.03 -11.23 6.04
C VAL A 106 6.41 -12.59 5.70
N SER A 107 5.52 -12.67 4.69
CA SER A 107 4.90 -13.94 4.31
C SER A 107 5.92 -14.96 3.79
N THR A 108 6.95 -14.49 3.11
CA THR A 108 8.04 -15.37 2.64
C THR A 108 8.82 -15.96 3.82
N PHE A 109 9.16 -15.12 4.81
CA PHE A 109 9.85 -15.59 6.01
C PHE A 109 8.99 -16.52 6.86
N CYS A 110 7.70 -16.19 7.07
CA CYS A 110 6.76 -17.06 7.76
C CYS A 110 6.69 -18.44 7.11
N TRP A 111 6.57 -18.49 5.78
CA TRP A 111 6.51 -19.74 5.04
C TRP A 111 7.82 -20.54 5.16
N ALA A 112 8.96 -19.87 4.99
CA ALA A 112 10.27 -20.51 5.05
C ALA A 112 10.54 -21.09 6.45
N VAL A 113 10.31 -20.30 7.52
CA VAL A 113 10.49 -20.76 8.90
C VAL A 113 9.55 -21.91 9.22
N ALA A 114 8.29 -21.87 8.78
CA ALA A 114 7.31 -22.92 9.04
C ALA A 114 7.62 -24.24 8.32
N ASN A 115 8.32 -24.19 7.17
CA ASN A 115 8.64 -25.36 6.34
C ASN A 115 10.11 -25.80 6.42
N ASP A 116 10.92 -25.22 7.28
CA ASP A 116 12.37 -25.48 7.37
C ASP A 116 13.12 -25.17 6.06
N GLU A 117 12.63 -24.22 5.30
CA GLU A 117 13.24 -23.81 4.03
C GLU A 117 14.25 -22.68 4.23
N PRO A 118 15.36 -22.68 3.48
CA PRO A 118 16.35 -21.62 3.58
C PRO A 118 15.80 -20.29 2.99
N PHE A 119 16.13 -19.21 3.64
CA PHE A 119 15.87 -17.85 3.13
C PHE A 119 17.03 -16.91 3.46
N THR A 120 17.10 -15.81 2.77
CA THR A 120 18.17 -14.83 2.95
C THR A 120 17.59 -13.47 3.37
N VAL A 121 18.19 -12.88 4.39
CA VAL A 121 17.95 -11.49 4.78
C VAL A 121 19.21 -10.70 4.45
N ASN A 122 19.16 -9.88 3.40
CA ASN A 122 20.32 -9.16 2.90
C ASN A 122 20.87 -8.17 3.94
N ASP A 123 19.98 -7.47 4.62
CA ASP A 123 20.35 -6.52 5.68
C ASP A 123 19.29 -6.59 6.80
N ARG A 124 19.68 -7.14 7.94
CA ARG A 124 18.81 -7.30 9.11
C ARG A 124 18.38 -5.98 9.74
N SER A 125 19.15 -4.90 9.51
CA SER A 125 18.85 -3.56 10.04
C SER A 125 17.83 -2.78 9.20
N THR A 126 17.44 -3.30 8.04
CA THR A 126 16.44 -2.65 7.20
C THR A 126 15.11 -2.54 7.94
N GLU A 127 14.69 -1.31 8.21
CA GLU A 127 13.40 -1.00 8.82
C GLU A 127 12.27 -1.09 7.79
N LEU A 128 11.19 -1.76 8.16
CA LEU A 128 9.92 -1.76 7.45
C LEU A 128 8.87 -1.03 8.28
N GLU A 129 8.03 -0.27 7.60
CA GLU A 129 6.77 0.19 8.16
C GLU A 129 5.68 -0.78 7.69
N LEU A 130 4.97 -1.38 8.64
CA LEU A 130 3.93 -2.38 8.42
C LEU A 130 2.55 -1.81 8.74
N LEU A 131 1.59 -2.08 7.87
CA LEU A 131 0.17 -1.82 8.10
C LEU A 131 -0.57 -3.15 8.05
N TYR A 132 -1.28 -3.49 9.12
CA TYR A 132 -2.08 -4.72 9.16
C TYR A 132 -3.33 -4.58 8.29
N ILE A 133 -3.71 -5.68 7.64
CA ILE A 133 -4.77 -5.64 6.62
C ILE A 133 -6.15 -5.27 7.19
N ASP A 134 -6.44 -5.66 8.43
CA ASP A 134 -7.74 -5.36 9.05
C ASP A 134 -7.81 -3.87 9.40
N ASP A 135 -6.71 -3.25 9.89
CA ASP A 135 -6.63 -1.80 10.14
C ASP A 135 -6.82 -1.01 8.83
N LEU A 136 -6.26 -1.53 7.72
CA LEU A 136 -6.49 -0.95 6.39
C LEU A 136 -7.97 -1.01 6.01
N VAL A 137 -8.63 -2.14 6.23
CA VAL A 137 -10.05 -2.33 5.90
C VAL A 137 -10.92 -1.41 6.75
N GLU A 138 -10.61 -1.24 8.05
CA GLU A 138 -11.29 -0.28 8.91
C GLU A 138 -11.10 1.16 8.37
N GLY A 139 -9.89 1.53 7.98
CA GLY A 139 -9.63 2.83 7.35
C GLY A 139 -10.41 3.05 6.04
N MET A 140 -10.70 1.98 5.28
CA MET A 140 -11.59 2.06 4.12
C MET A 140 -13.05 2.30 4.51
N PHE A 141 -13.52 1.74 5.62
CA PHE A 141 -14.85 2.05 6.15
C PHE A 141 -14.93 3.47 6.69
N ASP A 142 -13.90 3.94 7.39
CA ASP A 142 -13.80 5.33 7.85
C ASP A 142 -13.90 6.31 6.67
N LEU A 143 -13.24 5.99 5.55
CA LEU A 143 -13.35 6.81 4.34
C LEU A 143 -14.78 6.84 3.77
N LEU A 144 -15.50 5.71 3.78
CA LEU A 144 -16.91 5.68 3.36
C LEU A 144 -17.79 6.56 4.25
N GLU A 145 -17.49 6.62 5.55
CA GLU A 145 -18.22 7.40 6.54
C GLU A 145 -17.76 8.88 6.60
N GLY A 146 -16.74 9.26 5.82
CA GLY A 146 -16.18 10.59 5.80
C GLY A 146 -15.34 10.93 7.05
N LYS A 147 -14.75 9.92 7.67
CA LYS A 147 -13.87 10.01 8.86
C LYS A 147 -12.40 9.77 8.52
N GLU A 148 -12.03 9.80 7.24
CA GLU A 148 -10.67 9.56 6.79
C GLU A 148 -9.66 10.52 7.44
N VAL A 149 -8.46 10.01 7.71
CA VAL A 149 -7.34 10.80 8.22
C VAL A 149 -6.53 11.32 7.04
N HIS A 150 -6.37 12.65 6.96
CA HIS A 150 -5.53 13.28 5.96
C HIS A 150 -4.06 13.28 6.40
N CYS A 151 -3.15 13.16 5.43
CA CYS A 151 -1.72 13.22 5.68
C CYS A 151 -1.00 14.05 4.59
N GLU A 152 0.24 14.42 4.90
CA GLU A 152 1.14 15.11 4.00
C GLU A 152 2.43 14.28 3.84
N PHE A 153 3.10 14.42 2.71
CA PHE A 153 4.38 13.77 2.45
C PHE A 153 5.44 14.85 2.21
N GLU A 154 6.46 14.89 3.07
CA GLU A 154 7.55 15.86 2.98
C GLU A 154 8.30 15.74 1.64
N GLY A 155 8.68 16.88 1.08
CA GLY A 155 9.50 16.95 -0.14
C GLY A 155 8.77 16.57 -1.42
N VAL A 156 7.47 16.35 -1.38
CA VAL A 156 6.65 16.08 -2.56
C VAL A 156 5.77 17.30 -2.83
N GLU A 157 5.98 17.96 -3.98
CA GLU A 157 4.99 18.92 -4.48
C GLU A 157 3.70 18.14 -4.80
N THR A 158 2.77 18.23 -3.88
CA THR A 158 1.47 17.63 -4.07
C THR A 158 0.54 18.69 -4.63
N VAL A 159 0.07 18.46 -5.83
CA VAL A 159 -0.99 19.28 -6.40
C VAL A 159 -2.29 18.87 -5.73
N LEU A 160 -2.42 19.25 -4.47
CA LEU A 160 -3.66 19.06 -3.72
C LEU A 160 -4.77 19.89 -4.36
N THR A 161 -5.94 19.35 -4.39
CA THR A 161 -7.15 20.02 -4.85
C THR A 161 -8.10 20.20 -3.66
N GLU A 162 -9.14 20.99 -3.80
CA GLU A 162 -10.14 21.13 -2.74
C GLU A 162 -10.80 19.78 -2.38
N THR A 163 -10.95 18.91 -3.37
CA THR A 163 -11.64 17.62 -3.25
C THR A 163 -10.70 16.41 -3.34
N GLY A 164 -9.43 16.60 -3.71
CA GLY A 164 -8.39 15.56 -3.75
C GLY A 164 -7.43 15.70 -2.58
N ARG A 165 -7.23 14.64 -1.81
CA ARG A 165 -6.37 14.61 -0.62
C ARG A 165 -5.57 13.32 -0.55
N TYR A 166 -4.37 13.43 0.05
CA TYR A 166 -3.69 12.26 0.59
C TYR A 166 -4.32 11.86 1.92
N CYS A 167 -4.53 10.56 2.06
CA CYS A 167 -5.07 9.95 3.27
C CYS A 167 -4.14 8.86 3.77
N CYS A 168 -4.21 8.56 5.06
CA CYS A 168 -3.45 7.47 5.67
C CYS A 168 -4.32 6.70 6.66
N VAL A 169 -3.87 5.49 6.96
CA VAL A 169 -4.33 4.74 8.13
C VAL A 169 -3.32 5.02 9.23
N PRO A 170 -3.73 5.58 10.37
CA PRO A 170 -2.80 6.08 11.38
C PRO A 170 -2.09 4.99 12.19
N VAL A 171 -2.57 3.75 12.11
CA VAL A 171 -2.02 2.61 12.86
C VAL A 171 -1.00 1.89 11.98
N THR A 172 0.28 2.19 12.16
CA THR A 172 1.39 1.50 11.50
C THR A 172 2.45 1.12 12.53
N HIS A 173 3.23 0.08 12.22
CA HIS A 173 4.27 -0.44 13.09
C HIS A 173 5.62 -0.44 12.37
N LYS A 174 6.65 0.06 13.03
CA LYS A 174 8.03 0.03 12.53
C LYS A 174 8.76 -1.14 13.14
N VAL A 175 9.41 -1.93 12.30
CA VAL A 175 10.14 -3.13 12.70
C VAL A 175 11.26 -3.41 11.73
N THR A 176 12.39 -3.93 12.19
CA THR A 176 13.49 -4.35 11.33
C THR A 176 13.26 -5.76 10.78
N LEU A 177 13.87 -6.07 9.63
CA LEU A 177 13.84 -7.43 9.08
C LEU A 177 14.44 -8.45 10.07
N GLY A 178 15.45 -8.03 10.86
CA GLY A 178 16.05 -8.85 11.88
C GLY A 178 15.08 -9.23 12.99
N GLU A 179 14.36 -8.25 13.55
CA GLU A 179 13.37 -8.46 14.59
C GLU A 179 12.23 -9.39 14.12
N ILE A 180 11.77 -9.23 12.87
CA ILE A 180 10.77 -10.13 12.29
C ILE A 180 11.27 -11.58 12.29
N VAL A 181 12.50 -11.81 11.83
CA VAL A 181 13.06 -13.16 11.77
C VAL A 181 13.24 -13.75 13.16
N ASP A 182 13.77 -12.98 14.12
CA ASP A 182 13.98 -13.44 15.49
C ASP A 182 12.64 -13.84 16.13
N LEU A 183 11.60 -13.04 15.97
CA LEU A 183 10.25 -13.39 16.44
C LEU A 183 9.70 -14.66 15.78
N LEU A 184 9.90 -14.85 14.49
CA LEU A 184 9.43 -16.06 13.80
C LEU A 184 10.16 -17.33 14.28
N GLU A 185 11.45 -17.23 14.54
CA GLU A 185 12.24 -18.33 15.13
C GLU A 185 11.76 -18.67 16.56
N GLU A 186 11.48 -17.65 17.37
CA GLU A 186 10.91 -17.85 18.71
C GLU A 186 9.52 -18.51 18.64
N PHE A 187 8.63 -18.05 17.74
CA PHE A 187 7.33 -18.68 17.53
C PHE A 187 7.44 -20.14 17.10
N LYS A 188 8.42 -20.46 16.23
CA LYS A 188 8.67 -21.85 15.82
C LYS A 188 9.05 -22.76 16.99
N GLN A 189 9.81 -22.24 17.97
CA GLN A 189 10.23 -23.00 19.14
C GLN A 189 9.15 -23.12 20.22
N GLN A 190 8.11 -22.30 20.15
CA GLN A 190 7.05 -22.25 21.16
C GLN A 190 6.41 -23.60 21.49
N PRO A 191 6.11 -24.51 20.53
CA PRO A 191 5.55 -25.83 20.86
C PRO A 191 6.47 -26.68 21.73
N THR A 192 7.78 -26.47 21.68
CA THR A 192 8.79 -27.19 22.45
C THR A 192 9.08 -26.51 23.79
N THR A 193 9.22 -25.20 23.79
CA THR A 193 9.58 -24.40 24.96
C THR A 193 8.38 -24.10 25.86
N LEU A 194 7.16 -24.11 25.30
CA LEU A 194 5.91 -23.67 25.92
C LEU A 194 5.94 -22.21 26.43
N MET A 195 6.89 -21.42 25.92
CA MET A 195 7.05 -20.01 26.29
C MET A 195 6.56 -19.12 25.13
N MET A 196 5.76 -18.11 25.45
CA MET A 196 5.43 -17.07 24.48
C MET A 196 6.59 -16.08 24.35
N PRO A 197 6.92 -15.63 23.13
CA PRO A 197 7.83 -14.52 22.94
C PRO A 197 7.39 -13.30 23.74
N LYS A 198 8.35 -12.51 24.20
CA LYS A 198 8.03 -11.22 24.85
C LYS A 198 7.47 -10.28 23.79
N MET A 199 6.18 -10.02 23.87
CA MET A 199 5.53 -9.05 23.00
C MET A 199 5.95 -7.64 23.42
N PRO A 200 6.40 -6.78 22.49
CA PRO A 200 6.60 -5.37 22.81
C PRO A 200 5.27 -4.73 23.24
N GLU A 201 5.35 -3.84 24.22
CA GLU A 201 4.20 -3.02 24.57
C GLU A 201 3.96 -2.05 23.39
N GLY A 202 2.76 -2.08 22.80
CA GLY A 202 2.38 -1.30 21.63
C GLY A 202 2.22 0.19 21.90
#